data_1017167e5ef772a61837a02bd39a6735
#
_entry.id   1017167e5ef772a61837a02bd39a6735
#
_cell.length_a   1.000
_cell.length_b   1.000
_cell.length_c   1.000
_cell.angle_alpha   90.00
_cell.angle_beta   90.00
_cell.angle_gamma   90.00
#
_symmetry.space_group_name_H-M   'P 1'
#
loop_
_entity.id
_entity.type
_entity.pdbx_description
1 polymer ?
#
loop_
_entity_poly.entity_id
_entity_poly.type
_entity_poly.pdbx_seq_one_letter_code
_entity_poly.pdbx_strand_id
1 'polypeptide(L)'
;MKDLYVVNCCRTAIGSFGGSLKNTPATEMGAIVVKEALKRANVAPENVDELMFGCILTAGLGQNVARQVSVKAGIPYSVPAYTIGMVCGSGMKSVIEGARAILSGDANIVVCGGTENMSAAPFASPDARWGARMGDKKIVDTMIRDGLWDAFNNYHMGTTAENINDIWGITRREQDEFAAASQQKTEAAQAAGRFDDEIVPVPVKVKKEIVEFKRDEFPKAGVTADGIAKLRGAFPVGPESPNPEVVHTFEVTGAKETEDKGTQRVTAANASGINDGAAAIVLASAEAVEKYGLKPMAKLIGWGQGGVDPKIMGVGPVPASRAAMAKAGLTIDDIDLVEANEAFAAQSIAVARELHFDMSKVNVNGGAISLGHPVGASGARIIVTLLHEMQKRPEAKRGLATLCICGGMGVATIYEKC
;
A
#
# COMPACT_ATOMS: atom_id res chain seq x y z
N MET A 1 11.74 7.88 -22.96
CA MET A 1 10.66 6.88 -22.70
C MET A 1 9.41 7.45 -23.35
N LYS A 2 8.53 6.64 -23.96
CA LYS A 2 7.21 7.18 -24.38
C LYS A 2 6.49 7.74 -23.17
N ASP A 3 5.74 8.83 -23.35
CA ASP A 3 5.00 9.45 -22.25
C ASP A 3 3.87 8.52 -21.77
N LEU A 4 3.81 8.32 -20.46
CA LEU A 4 2.80 7.53 -19.76
C LEU A 4 2.05 8.44 -18.79
N TYR A 5 0.74 8.41 -18.85
CA TYR A 5 -0.10 9.30 -18.07
C TYR A 5 -0.99 8.55 -17.10
N VAL A 6 -1.12 9.08 -15.88
CA VAL A 6 -2.24 8.79 -14.99
C VAL A 6 -3.35 9.77 -15.34
N VAL A 7 -4.46 9.28 -15.87
CA VAL A 7 -5.59 10.13 -16.25
C VAL A 7 -6.41 10.50 -15.03
N ASN A 8 -6.81 9.50 -14.22
CA ASN A 8 -7.48 9.72 -12.96
C ASN A 8 -7.29 8.51 -12.04
N CYS A 9 -7.60 8.71 -10.76
CA CYS A 9 -7.53 7.67 -9.75
C CYS A 9 -8.47 7.97 -8.58
N CYS A 10 -8.86 6.94 -7.84
CA CYS A 10 -9.67 7.06 -6.63
C CYS A 10 -9.51 5.84 -5.73
N ARG A 11 -9.99 5.92 -4.49
CA ARG A 11 -10.00 4.84 -3.51
C ARG A 11 -11.31 4.78 -2.73
N THR A 12 -11.59 3.67 -2.10
CA THR A 12 -12.59 3.63 -1.03
C THR A 12 -12.06 4.34 0.21
N ALA A 13 -12.92 4.73 1.12
CA ALA A 13 -12.51 4.89 2.51
C ALA A 13 -11.98 3.54 3.02
N ILE A 14 -11.07 3.59 4.02
CA ILE A 14 -10.43 2.40 4.59
C ILE A 14 -11.22 1.93 5.80
N GLY A 15 -11.64 0.66 5.76
CA GLY A 15 -12.36 -0.01 6.84
C GLY A 15 -11.39 -0.59 7.88
N SER A 16 -11.80 -0.59 9.13
CA SER A 16 -11.10 -1.28 10.22
C SER A 16 -11.36 -2.78 10.15
N PHE A 17 -10.46 -3.57 10.73
CA PHE A 17 -10.66 -5.01 10.89
C PHE A 17 -11.96 -5.32 11.63
N GLY A 18 -12.85 -6.10 11.01
CA GLY A 18 -14.18 -6.38 11.54
C GLY A 18 -15.14 -5.19 11.50
N GLY A 19 -14.76 -4.07 10.85
CA GLY A 19 -15.51 -2.82 10.77
C GLY A 19 -16.56 -2.78 9.66
N SER A 20 -16.76 -1.59 9.12
CA SER A 20 -17.88 -1.29 8.19
C SER A 20 -17.79 -2.08 6.87
N LEU A 21 -16.59 -2.37 6.37
CA LEU A 21 -16.38 -3.05 5.10
C LEU A 21 -16.28 -4.59 5.21
N LYS A 22 -16.29 -5.16 6.40
CA LYS A 22 -16.07 -6.62 6.62
C LYS A 22 -16.94 -7.54 5.77
N ASN A 23 -18.15 -7.12 5.44
CA ASN A 23 -19.11 -7.91 4.65
C ASN A 23 -19.16 -7.49 3.16
N THR A 24 -18.34 -6.54 2.74
CA THR A 24 -18.27 -6.10 1.34
C THR A 24 -17.16 -6.86 0.65
N PRO A 25 -17.47 -7.76 -0.31
CA PRO A 25 -16.45 -8.54 -0.99
C PRO A 25 -15.37 -7.66 -1.63
N ALA A 26 -14.11 -8.11 -1.60
CA ALA A 26 -13.00 -7.40 -2.24
C ALA A 26 -13.29 -7.11 -3.72
N THR A 27 -13.95 -8.03 -4.43
CA THR A 27 -14.36 -7.86 -5.83
C THR A 27 -15.40 -6.75 -6.04
N GLU A 28 -16.26 -6.48 -5.06
CA GLU A 28 -17.23 -5.37 -5.12
C GLU A 28 -16.53 -4.03 -4.87
N MET A 29 -15.68 -3.95 -3.84
CA MET A 29 -14.89 -2.74 -3.58
C MET A 29 -14.03 -2.36 -4.79
N GLY A 30 -13.34 -3.36 -5.39
CA GLY A 30 -12.58 -3.17 -6.61
C GLY A 30 -13.42 -2.65 -7.77
N ALA A 31 -14.61 -3.22 -7.99
CA ALA A 31 -15.51 -2.78 -9.06
C ALA A 31 -16.02 -1.34 -8.86
N ILE A 32 -16.31 -0.94 -7.63
CA ILE A 32 -16.76 0.42 -7.29
C ILE A 32 -15.67 1.45 -7.66
N VAL A 33 -14.43 1.23 -7.24
CA VAL A 33 -13.34 2.17 -7.54
C VAL A 33 -12.98 2.19 -9.03
N VAL A 34 -13.07 1.06 -9.74
CA VAL A 34 -12.82 0.99 -11.18
C VAL A 34 -13.88 1.77 -11.96
N LYS A 35 -15.16 1.57 -11.66
CA LYS A 35 -16.26 2.34 -12.28
C LYS A 35 -16.06 3.85 -12.10
N GLU A 36 -15.77 4.27 -10.88
CA GLU A 36 -15.60 5.69 -10.59
C GLU A 36 -14.31 6.26 -11.21
N ALA A 37 -13.20 5.53 -11.21
CA ALA A 37 -11.96 5.96 -11.86
C ALA A 37 -12.14 6.16 -13.37
N LEU A 38 -12.82 5.24 -14.06
CA LEU A 38 -13.16 5.37 -15.48
C LEU A 38 -14.06 6.58 -15.75
N LYS A 39 -15.10 6.77 -14.92
CA LYS A 39 -16.00 7.92 -14.99
C LYS A 39 -15.23 9.24 -14.85
N ARG A 40 -14.38 9.36 -13.82
CA ARG A 40 -13.56 10.56 -13.56
C ARG A 40 -12.55 10.80 -14.68
N ALA A 41 -11.99 9.72 -15.23
CA ALA A 41 -11.06 9.78 -16.38
C ALA A 41 -11.75 10.14 -17.70
N ASN A 42 -13.09 10.14 -17.75
CA ASN A 42 -13.88 10.24 -18.98
C ASN A 42 -13.48 9.16 -20.02
N VAL A 43 -13.24 7.93 -19.53
CA VAL A 43 -12.90 6.77 -20.35
C VAL A 43 -14.09 5.81 -20.38
N ALA A 44 -14.58 5.52 -21.57
CA ALA A 44 -15.62 4.51 -21.75
C ALA A 44 -15.03 3.11 -21.48
N PRO A 45 -15.76 2.20 -20.79
CA PRO A 45 -15.27 0.86 -20.50
C PRO A 45 -14.79 0.07 -21.72
N GLU A 46 -15.36 0.33 -22.90
CA GLU A 46 -15.03 -0.29 -24.20
C GLU A 46 -13.66 0.13 -24.72
N ASN A 47 -13.09 1.22 -24.20
CA ASN A 47 -11.77 1.72 -24.59
C ASN A 47 -10.64 1.19 -23.69
N VAL A 48 -10.95 0.37 -22.71
CA VAL A 48 -9.96 -0.29 -21.84
C VAL A 48 -9.39 -1.50 -22.56
N ASP A 49 -8.08 -1.59 -22.64
CA ASP A 49 -7.39 -2.70 -23.30
C ASP A 49 -7.09 -3.84 -22.31
N GLU A 50 -6.81 -3.53 -21.05
CA GLU A 50 -6.48 -4.51 -20.02
C GLU A 50 -6.78 -4.00 -18.61
N LEU A 51 -7.05 -4.91 -17.66
CA LEU A 51 -7.16 -4.60 -16.24
C LEU A 51 -6.22 -5.48 -15.41
N MET A 52 -5.38 -4.85 -14.58
CA MET A 52 -4.45 -5.50 -13.67
C MET A 52 -4.70 -5.05 -12.24
N PHE A 53 -4.98 -5.99 -11.33
CA PHE A 53 -5.42 -5.62 -9.99
C PHE A 53 -4.76 -6.46 -8.90
N GLY A 54 -4.21 -5.80 -7.87
CA GLY A 54 -3.60 -6.45 -6.72
C GLY A 54 -4.64 -7.05 -5.78
N CYS A 55 -4.44 -8.29 -5.34
CA CYS A 55 -5.18 -8.92 -4.25
C CYS A 55 -4.36 -10.10 -3.73
N ILE A 56 -4.20 -10.21 -2.42
CA ILE A 56 -3.34 -11.22 -1.79
C ILE A 56 -4.16 -12.34 -1.16
N LEU A 57 -5.21 -11.98 -0.43
CA LEU A 57 -6.03 -12.92 0.32
C LEU A 57 -7.18 -13.42 -0.57
N THR A 58 -6.82 -14.20 -1.57
CA THR A 58 -7.76 -14.64 -2.63
C THR A 58 -8.53 -15.90 -2.29
N ALA A 59 -8.21 -16.58 -1.19
CA ALA A 59 -8.88 -17.81 -0.78
C ALA A 59 -10.39 -17.59 -0.60
N GLY A 60 -11.20 -18.41 -1.29
CA GLY A 60 -12.66 -18.33 -1.23
C GLY A 60 -13.31 -17.20 -2.03
N LEU A 61 -12.55 -16.30 -2.67
CA LEU A 61 -13.11 -15.21 -3.49
C LEU A 61 -13.53 -15.65 -4.91
N GLY A 62 -13.30 -16.90 -5.28
CA GLY A 62 -13.51 -17.40 -6.63
C GLY A 62 -12.31 -17.17 -7.55
N GLN A 63 -12.50 -17.47 -8.83
CA GLN A 63 -11.41 -17.37 -9.81
C GLN A 63 -11.08 -15.91 -10.11
N ASN A 64 -9.78 -15.57 -10.18
CA ASN A 64 -9.24 -14.32 -10.72
C ASN A 64 -10.01 -13.07 -10.27
N VAL A 65 -9.66 -12.55 -9.10
CA VAL A 65 -10.31 -11.38 -8.48
C VAL A 65 -10.35 -10.19 -9.46
N ALA A 66 -9.26 -9.92 -10.17
CA ALA A 66 -9.20 -8.84 -11.16
C ALA A 66 -10.21 -9.03 -12.30
N ARG A 67 -10.41 -10.27 -12.78
CA ARG A 67 -11.42 -10.54 -13.80
C ARG A 67 -12.83 -10.27 -13.29
N GLN A 68 -13.13 -10.66 -12.04
CA GLN A 68 -14.40 -10.36 -11.43
C GLN A 68 -14.62 -8.85 -11.27
N VAL A 69 -13.60 -8.11 -10.86
CA VAL A 69 -13.60 -6.63 -10.77
C VAL A 69 -13.91 -6.03 -12.15
N SER A 70 -13.19 -6.44 -13.20
CA SER A 70 -13.37 -5.97 -14.59
C SER A 70 -14.81 -6.12 -15.06
N VAL A 71 -15.35 -7.33 -14.96
CA VAL A 71 -16.72 -7.65 -15.39
C VAL A 71 -17.77 -6.89 -14.59
N LYS A 72 -17.64 -6.84 -13.26
CA LYS A 72 -18.55 -6.09 -12.38
C LYS A 72 -18.48 -4.58 -12.61
N ALA A 73 -17.32 -4.08 -13.05
CA ALA A 73 -17.15 -2.68 -13.43
C ALA A 73 -17.78 -2.32 -14.78
N GLY A 74 -18.21 -3.30 -15.56
CA GLY A 74 -18.84 -3.11 -16.86
C GLY A 74 -17.84 -3.07 -18.03
N ILE A 75 -16.59 -3.46 -17.80
CA ILE A 75 -15.59 -3.61 -18.85
C ILE A 75 -15.97 -4.84 -19.70
N PRO A 76 -15.92 -4.77 -21.06
CA PRO A 76 -16.33 -5.84 -21.95
C PRO A 76 -15.61 -7.18 -21.68
N TYR A 77 -16.30 -8.28 -21.96
CA TYR A 77 -15.72 -9.63 -21.81
C TYR A 77 -14.52 -9.90 -22.69
N SER A 78 -14.34 -9.17 -23.78
CA SER A 78 -13.18 -9.26 -24.66
C SER A 78 -11.89 -8.71 -24.03
N VAL A 79 -12.00 -7.85 -23.01
CA VAL A 79 -10.85 -7.25 -22.33
C VAL A 79 -10.25 -8.23 -21.33
N PRO A 80 -8.98 -8.62 -21.44
CA PRO A 80 -8.33 -9.50 -20.47
C PRO A 80 -8.12 -8.80 -19.12
N ALA A 81 -8.05 -9.61 -18.05
CA ALA A 81 -7.74 -9.13 -16.71
C ALA A 81 -7.04 -10.20 -15.89
N TYR A 82 -6.08 -9.81 -15.04
CA TYR A 82 -5.40 -10.75 -14.14
C TYR A 82 -5.05 -10.14 -12.78
N THR A 83 -5.02 -11.01 -11.78
CA THR A 83 -4.70 -10.64 -10.40
C THR A 83 -3.20 -10.71 -10.18
N ILE A 84 -2.64 -9.69 -9.52
CA ILE A 84 -1.22 -9.61 -9.15
C ILE A 84 -1.06 -9.92 -7.66
N GLY A 85 -0.17 -10.87 -7.36
CA GLY A 85 0.26 -11.25 -6.03
C GLY A 85 1.72 -10.86 -5.77
N MET A 86 1.96 -9.70 -5.17
CA MET A 86 3.26 -9.24 -4.68
C MET A 86 3.14 -8.66 -3.27
N VAL A 87 2.38 -9.32 -2.42
CA VAL A 87 2.04 -8.90 -1.06
C VAL A 87 1.66 -7.40 -1.01
N CYS A 88 2.27 -6.59 -0.12
CA CYS A 88 1.97 -5.15 0.01
C CYS A 88 2.19 -4.36 -1.29
N GLY A 89 3.10 -4.81 -2.16
CA GLY A 89 3.44 -4.17 -3.42
C GLY A 89 2.44 -4.37 -4.55
N SER A 90 1.46 -5.27 -4.41
CA SER A 90 0.58 -5.72 -5.51
C SER A 90 -0.11 -4.58 -6.26
N GLY A 91 -0.70 -3.62 -5.51
CA GLY A 91 -1.38 -2.48 -6.11
C GLY A 91 -0.46 -1.55 -6.90
N MET A 92 0.76 -1.28 -6.43
CA MET A 92 1.75 -0.49 -7.18
C MET A 92 2.38 -1.30 -8.33
N LYS A 93 2.56 -2.61 -8.12
CA LYS A 93 3.05 -3.50 -9.19
C LYS A 93 2.10 -3.52 -10.37
N SER A 94 0.78 -3.47 -10.16
CA SER A 94 -0.19 -3.38 -11.24
C SER A 94 0.03 -2.15 -12.12
N VAL A 95 0.40 -1.00 -11.53
CA VAL A 95 0.74 0.23 -12.26
C VAL A 95 2.01 0.05 -13.09
N ILE A 96 3.04 -0.62 -12.55
CA ILE A 96 4.27 -0.91 -13.28
C ILE A 96 4.02 -1.86 -14.45
N GLU A 97 3.19 -2.90 -14.27
CA GLU A 97 2.85 -3.82 -15.36
C GLU A 97 1.98 -3.14 -16.42
N GLY A 98 1.01 -2.32 -16.02
CA GLY A 98 0.24 -1.49 -16.94
C GLY A 98 1.13 -0.53 -17.77
N ALA A 99 2.11 0.09 -17.11
CA ALA A 99 3.11 0.90 -17.80
C ALA A 99 3.93 0.09 -18.82
N ARG A 100 4.31 -1.14 -18.48
CA ARG A 100 5.02 -2.04 -19.38
C ARG A 100 4.17 -2.44 -20.58
N ALA A 101 2.89 -2.78 -20.36
CA ALA A 101 1.96 -3.13 -21.44
C ALA A 101 1.80 -1.96 -22.45
N ILE A 102 1.71 -0.72 -21.95
CA ILE A 102 1.63 0.47 -22.83
C ILE A 102 2.96 0.69 -23.58
N LEU A 103 4.10 0.54 -22.91
CA LEU A 103 5.42 0.75 -23.53
C LEU A 103 5.77 -0.32 -24.55
N SER A 104 5.31 -1.57 -24.37
CA SER A 104 5.49 -2.66 -25.34
C SER A 104 4.58 -2.50 -26.56
N GLY A 105 3.53 -1.67 -26.46
CA GLY A 105 2.54 -1.48 -27.51
C GLY A 105 1.36 -2.45 -27.48
N ASP A 106 1.24 -3.24 -26.40
CA ASP A 106 0.14 -4.20 -26.24
C ASP A 106 -1.16 -3.52 -25.80
N ALA A 107 -1.07 -2.33 -25.18
CA ALA A 107 -2.20 -1.57 -24.69
C ALA A 107 -2.01 -0.07 -24.84
N ASN A 108 -3.10 0.69 -24.83
CA ASN A 108 -3.12 2.16 -24.79
C ASN A 108 -3.79 2.69 -23.53
N ILE A 109 -4.81 2.00 -23.02
CA ILE A 109 -5.51 2.32 -21.76
C ILE A 109 -5.56 1.09 -20.89
N VAL A 110 -4.95 1.19 -19.70
CA VAL A 110 -4.92 0.10 -18.71
C VAL A 110 -5.50 0.58 -17.40
N VAL A 111 -6.38 -0.23 -16.81
CA VAL A 111 -6.88 0.01 -15.45
C VAL A 111 -6.02 -0.79 -14.49
N CYS A 112 -5.38 -0.09 -13.56
CA CYS A 112 -4.53 -0.65 -12.52
C CYS A 112 -5.15 -0.40 -11.14
N GLY A 113 -4.69 -1.14 -10.13
CA GLY A 113 -5.15 -0.90 -8.77
C GLY A 113 -4.95 -2.10 -7.86
N GLY A 114 -5.74 -2.13 -6.80
CA GLY A 114 -5.77 -3.25 -5.87
C GLY A 114 -6.96 -3.18 -4.93
N THR A 115 -7.31 -4.32 -4.38
CA THR A 115 -8.39 -4.49 -3.41
C THR A 115 -8.00 -5.52 -2.38
N GLU A 116 -8.42 -5.34 -1.14
CA GLU A 116 -8.24 -6.31 -0.08
C GLU A 116 -9.39 -6.23 0.92
N ASN A 117 -9.91 -7.37 1.32
CA ASN A 117 -10.77 -7.49 2.48
C ASN A 117 -10.10 -8.45 3.47
N MET A 118 -9.28 -7.90 4.37
CA MET A 118 -8.57 -8.71 5.37
C MET A 118 -9.52 -9.25 6.43
N SER A 119 -10.62 -8.55 6.69
CA SER A 119 -11.66 -8.98 7.63
C SER A 119 -12.38 -10.24 7.19
N ALA A 120 -12.46 -10.51 5.89
CA ALA A 120 -13.15 -11.66 5.31
C ALA A 120 -12.21 -12.82 4.92
N ALA A 121 -10.92 -12.71 5.23
CA ALA A 121 -9.97 -13.78 4.94
C ALA A 121 -10.36 -15.07 5.69
N PRO A 122 -10.51 -16.21 4.98
CA PRO A 122 -10.99 -17.44 5.61
C PRO A 122 -9.89 -18.14 6.41
N PHE A 123 -10.31 -19.02 7.30
CA PHE A 123 -9.44 -20.03 7.84
C PHE A 123 -9.38 -21.26 6.93
N ALA A 124 -8.20 -21.85 6.76
CA ALA A 124 -7.97 -23.06 5.98
C ALA A 124 -7.68 -24.27 6.87
N SER A 125 -8.19 -25.43 6.50
CA SER A 125 -7.83 -26.70 7.12
C SER A 125 -7.13 -27.59 6.08
N PRO A 126 -5.79 -27.62 6.04
CA PRO A 126 -5.04 -28.38 5.04
C PRO A 126 -5.36 -29.88 5.02
N ASP A 127 -5.64 -30.45 6.18
CA ASP A 127 -5.92 -31.88 6.34
C ASP A 127 -7.35 -32.30 5.96
N ALA A 128 -8.27 -31.34 5.82
CA ALA A 128 -9.69 -31.61 5.61
C ALA A 128 -9.98 -32.32 4.27
N ARG A 129 -9.20 -32.06 3.23
CA ARG A 129 -9.37 -32.66 1.89
C ARG A 129 -9.30 -34.18 1.92
N TRP A 130 -8.50 -34.74 2.80
CA TRP A 130 -8.31 -36.17 2.92
C TRP A 130 -9.03 -36.79 4.13
N GLY A 131 -10.05 -36.08 4.64
CA GLY A 131 -10.96 -36.58 5.66
C GLY A 131 -10.55 -36.31 7.11
N ALA A 132 -9.55 -35.44 7.35
CA ALA A 132 -9.13 -35.04 8.71
C ALA A 132 -9.15 -36.22 9.71
N ARG A 133 -8.53 -37.34 9.37
CA ARG A 133 -8.66 -38.64 10.03
C ARG A 133 -8.38 -38.58 11.53
N MET A 134 -7.86 -39.57 12.18
CA MET A 134 -7.65 -39.62 13.62
C MET A 134 -6.75 -38.47 14.15
N GLY A 135 -7.07 -37.96 15.33
CA GLY A 135 -6.33 -36.91 16.07
C GLY A 135 -6.73 -35.48 15.73
N ASP A 136 -6.25 -34.52 16.51
CA ASP A 136 -6.52 -33.09 16.35
C ASP A 136 -5.97 -32.56 15.03
N LYS A 137 -6.69 -31.59 14.43
CA LYS A 137 -6.30 -30.93 13.19
C LYS A 137 -6.22 -29.41 13.38
N LYS A 138 -5.27 -28.79 12.68
CA LYS A 138 -5.10 -27.35 12.73
C LYS A 138 -6.04 -26.65 11.76
N ILE A 139 -6.55 -25.50 12.19
CA ILE A 139 -7.17 -24.49 11.34
C ILE A 139 -6.18 -23.34 11.26
N VAL A 140 -5.84 -22.92 10.02
CA VAL A 140 -4.83 -21.90 9.74
C VAL A 140 -5.52 -20.62 9.33
N ASP A 141 -5.23 -19.52 10.02
CA ASP A 141 -5.64 -18.18 9.62
C ASP A 141 -4.86 -17.77 8.35
N THR A 142 -5.55 -17.69 7.21
CA THR A 142 -4.91 -17.36 5.93
C THR A 142 -4.45 -15.89 5.88
N MET A 143 -5.11 -14.99 6.59
CA MET A 143 -4.66 -13.59 6.69
C MET A 143 -3.27 -13.49 7.31
N ILE A 144 -3.06 -14.19 8.42
CA ILE A 144 -1.74 -14.24 9.07
C ILE A 144 -0.75 -15.01 8.19
N ARG A 145 -1.12 -16.22 7.76
CA ARG A 145 -0.21 -17.15 7.10
C ARG A 145 0.31 -16.62 5.75
N ASP A 146 -0.59 -16.03 4.96
CA ASP A 146 -0.28 -15.65 3.57
C ASP A 146 0.05 -14.14 3.44
N GLY A 147 -0.39 -13.32 4.40
CA GLY A 147 -0.21 -11.86 4.37
C GLY A 147 0.81 -11.30 5.36
N LEU A 148 0.96 -11.89 6.55
CA LEU A 148 1.66 -11.27 7.68
C LEU A 148 2.77 -12.14 8.31
N TRP A 149 3.03 -13.34 7.76
CA TRP A 149 4.01 -14.28 8.29
C TRP A 149 5.20 -14.43 7.36
N ASP A 150 6.42 -14.28 7.90
CA ASP A 150 7.65 -14.54 7.16
C ASP A 150 7.80 -16.03 6.90
N ALA A 151 7.76 -16.42 5.62
CA ALA A 151 7.86 -17.80 5.21
C ALA A 151 9.27 -18.39 5.35
N PHE A 152 10.30 -17.53 5.39
CA PHE A 152 11.71 -17.93 5.45
C PHE A 152 12.18 -18.11 6.89
N ASN A 153 11.81 -17.18 7.77
CA ASN A 153 12.29 -17.15 9.16
C ASN A 153 11.22 -17.59 10.16
N ASN A 154 10.00 -17.89 9.70
CA ASN A 154 8.91 -18.45 10.50
C ASN A 154 8.47 -17.59 11.71
N TYR A 155 8.30 -16.28 11.48
CA TYR A 155 7.79 -15.33 12.47
C TYR A 155 6.91 -14.24 11.82
N HIS A 156 6.22 -13.47 12.66
CA HIS A 156 5.34 -12.38 12.20
C HIS A 156 6.15 -11.20 11.63
N MET A 157 5.57 -10.45 10.68
CA MET A 157 6.20 -9.24 10.10
C MET A 157 6.64 -8.21 11.15
N GLY A 158 5.97 -8.13 12.30
CA GLY A 158 6.38 -7.26 13.41
C GLY A 158 7.77 -7.58 13.96
N THR A 159 8.20 -8.85 13.91
CA THR A 159 9.57 -9.23 14.28
C THR A 159 10.60 -8.67 13.31
N THR A 160 10.28 -8.55 12.02
CA THR A 160 11.17 -7.88 11.06
C THR A 160 11.37 -6.39 11.39
N ALA A 161 10.36 -5.75 11.97
CA ALA A 161 10.46 -4.37 12.43
C ALA A 161 11.32 -4.25 13.71
N GLU A 162 11.26 -5.25 14.62
CA GLU A 162 12.19 -5.30 15.75
C GLU A 162 13.64 -5.49 15.30
N ASN A 163 13.89 -6.29 14.26
CA ASN A 163 15.21 -6.44 13.65
C ASN A 163 15.75 -5.09 13.12
N ILE A 164 14.89 -4.32 12.46
CA ILE A 164 15.21 -2.98 11.97
C ILE A 164 15.54 -2.04 13.13
N ASN A 165 14.80 -2.10 14.22
CA ASN A 165 15.06 -1.32 15.43
C ASN A 165 16.49 -1.54 15.94
N ASP A 166 16.94 -2.78 15.94
CA ASP A 166 18.26 -3.14 16.46
C ASP A 166 19.40 -2.69 15.53
N ILE A 167 19.21 -2.74 14.21
CA ILE A 167 20.23 -2.32 13.24
C ILE A 167 20.33 -0.78 13.16
N TRP A 168 19.19 -0.10 13.08
CA TRP A 168 19.14 1.36 12.91
C TRP A 168 19.12 2.13 14.23
N GLY A 169 19.18 1.43 15.38
CA GLY A 169 19.17 2.05 16.69
C GLY A 169 17.92 2.89 16.94
N ILE A 170 16.76 2.38 16.54
CA ILE A 170 15.49 3.10 16.66
C ILE A 170 14.88 2.80 18.02
N THR A 171 14.64 3.86 18.81
CA THR A 171 14.08 3.72 20.15
C THR A 171 12.56 3.56 20.12
N ARG A 172 11.99 3.09 21.22
CA ARG A 172 10.56 3.06 21.44
C ARG A 172 9.95 4.47 21.35
N ARG A 173 10.61 5.46 21.91
CA ARG A 173 10.13 6.84 21.93
C ARG A 173 10.03 7.43 20.52
N GLU A 174 11.04 7.23 19.68
CA GLU A 174 11.02 7.68 18.29
C GLU A 174 9.84 7.08 17.51
N GLN A 175 9.54 5.78 17.75
CA GLN A 175 8.41 5.12 17.09
C GLN A 175 7.05 5.66 17.54
N ASP A 176 6.90 5.92 18.84
CA ASP A 176 5.66 6.47 19.38
C ASP A 176 5.45 7.93 18.94
N GLU A 177 6.50 8.72 18.82
CA GLU A 177 6.44 10.08 18.26
C GLU A 177 6.06 10.07 16.78
N PHE A 178 6.63 9.17 16.00
CA PHE A 178 6.29 8.98 14.60
C PHE A 178 4.81 8.58 14.44
N ALA A 179 4.35 7.61 15.22
CA ALA A 179 2.96 7.15 15.18
C ALA A 179 1.97 8.24 15.59
N ALA A 180 2.27 8.99 16.65
CA ALA A 180 1.45 10.12 17.07
C ALA A 180 1.38 11.21 15.98
N ALA A 181 2.50 11.52 15.32
CA ALA A 181 2.54 12.47 14.22
C ALA A 181 1.69 12.01 13.03
N SER A 182 1.71 10.71 12.67
CA SER A 182 0.85 10.14 11.63
C SER A 182 -0.63 10.32 11.97
N GLN A 183 -1.05 10.00 13.20
CA GLN A 183 -2.43 10.18 13.65
C GLN A 183 -2.87 11.64 13.62
N GLN A 184 -2.04 12.56 14.13
CA GLN A 184 -2.33 13.99 14.17
C GLN A 184 -2.45 14.60 12.75
N LYS A 185 -1.56 14.21 11.83
CA LYS A 185 -1.66 14.62 10.42
C LYS A 185 -2.97 14.13 9.79
N THR A 186 -3.38 12.89 10.05
CA THR A 186 -4.64 12.34 9.51
C THR A 186 -5.87 13.03 10.13
N GLU A 187 -5.86 13.30 11.44
CA GLU A 187 -6.94 14.03 12.11
C GLU A 187 -7.12 15.41 11.47
N ALA A 188 -6.02 16.15 11.29
CA ALA A 188 -6.04 17.45 10.64
C ALA A 188 -6.49 17.38 9.17
N ALA A 189 -6.01 16.38 8.42
CA ALA A 189 -6.39 16.16 7.03
C ALA A 189 -7.88 15.83 6.88
N GLN A 190 -8.42 14.96 7.74
CA GLN A 190 -9.85 14.64 7.75
C GLN A 190 -10.71 15.84 8.12
N ALA A 191 -10.26 16.67 9.07
CA ALA A 191 -10.97 17.88 9.46
C ALA A 191 -10.98 18.94 8.34
N ALA A 192 -9.93 18.99 7.53
CA ALA A 192 -9.79 19.89 6.40
C ALA A 192 -10.35 19.34 5.07
N GLY A 193 -10.97 18.15 5.06
CA GLY A 193 -11.54 17.53 3.86
C GLY A 193 -10.50 17.14 2.80
N ARG A 194 -9.23 16.88 3.22
CA ARG A 194 -8.14 16.60 2.26
C ARG A 194 -8.35 15.32 1.45
N PHE A 195 -9.15 14.37 1.96
CA PHE A 195 -9.44 13.09 1.32
C PHE A 195 -10.74 13.07 0.50
N ASP A 196 -11.55 14.14 0.51
CA ASP A 196 -12.90 14.13 -0.07
C ASP A 196 -12.89 13.87 -1.57
N ASP A 197 -11.89 14.39 -2.30
CA ASP A 197 -11.77 14.21 -3.76
C ASP A 197 -11.26 12.82 -4.16
N GLU A 198 -10.58 12.10 -3.27
CA GLU A 198 -10.02 10.79 -3.59
C GLU A 198 -10.93 9.63 -3.20
N ILE A 199 -11.82 9.83 -2.23
CA ILE A 199 -12.69 8.79 -1.68
C ILE A 199 -13.95 8.61 -2.53
N VAL A 200 -14.29 7.33 -2.78
CA VAL A 200 -15.54 6.89 -3.40
C VAL A 200 -16.40 6.25 -2.33
N PRO A 201 -17.65 6.69 -2.16
CA PRO A 201 -18.58 6.05 -1.23
C PRO A 201 -18.83 4.58 -1.58
N VAL A 202 -18.83 3.73 -0.56
CA VAL A 202 -19.19 2.31 -0.67
C VAL A 202 -20.53 2.10 0.03
N PRO A 203 -21.56 1.54 -0.66
CA PRO A 203 -22.82 1.22 0.00
C PRO A 203 -22.61 0.03 0.95
N VAL A 204 -22.85 0.22 2.23
CA VAL A 204 -22.75 -0.81 3.26
C VAL A 204 -24.08 -1.01 3.97
N LYS A 205 -24.41 -2.26 4.30
CA LYS A 205 -25.63 -2.59 5.02
C LYS A 205 -25.41 -2.47 6.53
N VAL A 206 -26.10 -1.53 7.15
CA VAL A 206 -26.14 -1.36 8.60
C VAL A 206 -27.55 -1.70 9.09
N LYS A 207 -27.70 -2.82 9.78
CA LYS A 207 -29.00 -3.39 10.16
C LYS A 207 -29.89 -3.62 8.93
N LYS A 208 -30.94 -2.79 8.73
CA LYS A 208 -31.88 -2.89 7.59
C LYS A 208 -31.67 -1.80 6.55
N GLU A 209 -30.79 -0.84 6.80
CA GLU A 209 -30.54 0.32 5.94
C GLU A 209 -29.24 0.16 5.15
N ILE A 210 -29.18 0.79 3.98
CA ILE A 210 -27.95 0.96 3.21
C ILE A 210 -27.46 2.38 3.47
N VAL A 211 -26.21 2.48 3.97
CA VAL A 211 -25.56 3.77 4.22
C VAL A 211 -24.29 3.87 3.37
N GLU A 212 -23.90 5.08 3.03
CA GLU A 212 -22.65 5.34 2.34
C GLU A 212 -21.48 5.37 3.31
N PHE A 213 -20.56 4.41 3.17
CA PHE A 213 -19.26 4.43 3.84
C PHE A 213 -18.28 5.28 3.03
N LYS A 214 -17.94 6.47 3.52
CA LYS A 214 -17.16 7.48 2.79
C LYS A 214 -16.12 8.21 3.63
N ARG A 215 -15.81 7.70 4.83
CA ARG A 215 -14.77 8.25 5.71
C ARG A 215 -13.94 7.14 6.28
N ASP A 216 -12.61 7.30 6.24
CA ASP A 216 -11.69 6.38 6.89
C ASP A 216 -12.04 6.24 8.37
N GLU A 217 -12.30 5.02 8.84
CA GLU A 217 -12.78 4.77 10.20
C GLU A 217 -11.69 4.33 11.17
N PHE A 218 -10.51 4.01 10.66
CA PHE A 218 -9.40 3.52 11.49
C PHE A 218 -8.67 4.62 12.28
N PRO A 219 -8.55 5.89 11.80
CA PRO A 219 -7.87 6.97 12.52
C PRO A 219 -8.44 7.22 13.91
N LYS A 220 -7.55 7.52 14.86
CA LYS A 220 -7.89 7.81 16.26
C LYS A 220 -7.53 9.26 16.58
N ALA A 221 -8.52 10.01 17.05
CA ALA A 221 -8.33 11.41 17.45
C ALA A 221 -7.54 11.54 18.76
N GLY A 222 -6.78 12.62 18.90
CA GLY A 222 -6.12 13.02 20.14
C GLY A 222 -4.95 12.12 20.55
N VAL A 223 -4.36 11.33 19.66
CA VAL A 223 -3.22 10.45 19.97
C VAL A 223 -1.96 11.29 20.22
N THR A 224 -1.28 11.00 21.34
CA THR A 224 0.02 11.57 21.70
C THR A 224 1.03 10.46 21.99
N ALA A 225 2.32 10.74 21.83
CA ALA A 225 3.38 9.79 22.14
C ALA A 225 3.34 9.30 23.59
N ASP A 226 3.09 10.22 24.53
CA ASP A 226 2.97 9.90 25.96
C ASP A 226 1.72 9.03 26.26
N GLY A 227 0.63 9.26 25.51
CA GLY A 227 -0.61 8.48 25.62
C GLY A 227 -0.43 7.01 25.24
N ILE A 228 0.43 6.70 24.27
CA ILE A 228 0.69 5.35 23.79
C ILE A 228 1.94 4.70 24.40
N ALA A 229 2.77 5.45 25.16
CA ALA A 229 4.03 4.98 25.71
C ALA A 229 3.91 3.74 26.64
N LYS A 230 2.74 3.57 27.29
CA LYS A 230 2.48 2.46 28.22
C LYS A 230 2.09 1.15 27.53
N LEU A 231 1.91 1.15 26.22
CA LEU A 231 1.54 -0.05 25.47
C LEU A 231 2.69 -1.07 25.51
N ARG A 232 2.34 -2.33 25.68
CA ARG A 232 3.32 -3.42 25.66
C ARG A 232 3.79 -3.70 24.24
N GLY A 233 5.05 -4.15 24.10
CA GLY A 233 5.55 -4.71 22.85
C GLY A 233 4.65 -5.84 22.36
N ALA A 234 4.37 -5.86 21.07
CA ALA A 234 3.41 -6.78 20.47
C ALA A 234 4.06 -8.00 19.81
N PHE A 235 5.35 -7.90 19.48
CA PHE A 235 6.06 -8.93 18.73
C PHE A 235 7.33 -9.38 19.42
N PRO A 236 7.70 -10.67 19.32
CA PRO A 236 8.97 -11.14 19.85
C PRO A 236 10.13 -10.49 19.06
N VAL A 237 11.23 -10.25 19.77
CA VAL A 237 12.52 -9.91 19.14
C VAL A 237 13.00 -11.13 18.37
N GLY A 238 13.61 -10.94 17.22
CA GLY A 238 14.15 -12.04 16.43
C GLY A 238 15.23 -12.81 17.19
N PRO A 239 15.38 -14.12 16.95
CA PRO A 239 16.33 -14.97 17.66
C PRO A 239 17.80 -14.56 17.47
N GLU A 240 18.08 -13.86 16.39
CA GLU A 240 19.39 -13.26 16.09
C GLU A 240 19.12 -11.87 15.52
N SER A 241 19.63 -10.83 16.19
CA SER A 241 19.65 -9.49 15.61
C SER A 241 20.47 -9.53 14.33
N PRO A 242 19.90 -9.17 13.16
CA PRO A 242 20.66 -9.21 11.91
C PRO A 242 21.89 -8.31 12.07
N ASN A 243 23.06 -8.83 11.74
CA ASN A 243 24.29 -8.02 11.66
C ASN A 243 24.09 -6.99 10.53
N PRO A 244 24.44 -5.70 10.72
CA PRO A 244 24.45 -4.71 9.64
C PRO A 244 25.21 -5.15 8.39
N GLU A 245 26.21 -6.00 8.52
CA GLU A 245 26.95 -6.61 7.41
C GLU A 245 26.08 -7.52 6.51
N VAL A 246 24.88 -7.92 6.97
CA VAL A 246 23.95 -8.78 6.20
C VAL A 246 23.09 -7.96 5.24
N VAL A 247 23.13 -6.63 5.28
CA VAL A 247 22.41 -5.77 4.32
C VAL A 247 23.21 -5.69 3.01
N HIS A 248 23.22 -6.79 2.24
CA HIS A 248 24.04 -6.92 1.03
C HIS A 248 23.58 -6.09 -0.18
N THR A 249 22.45 -5.37 -0.08
CA THR A 249 21.85 -4.67 -1.22
C THR A 249 22.12 -3.18 -1.25
N PHE A 250 22.56 -2.60 -0.14
CA PHE A 250 23.00 -1.20 -0.04
C PHE A 250 23.82 -0.98 1.23
N GLU A 251 24.64 0.08 1.24
CA GLU A 251 25.38 0.52 2.42
C GLU A 251 24.42 1.17 3.42
N VAL A 252 24.48 0.75 4.69
CA VAL A 252 23.68 1.34 5.78
C VAL A 252 24.37 2.59 6.27
N THR A 253 23.72 3.73 6.10
CA THR A 253 24.26 5.05 6.48
C THR A 253 23.49 5.71 7.62
N GLY A 254 22.24 5.29 7.85
CA GLY A 254 21.32 5.88 8.84
C GLY A 254 21.31 5.17 10.20
N ALA A 255 22.20 4.20 10.45
CA ALA A 255 22.27 3.47 11.72
C ALA A 255 22.80 4.35 12.87
N LYS A 256 22.26 4.10 14.09
CA LYS A 256 22.70 4.72 15.34
C LYS A 256 22.82 3.66 16.42
N GLU A 257 23.66 3.90 17.41
CA GLU A 257 23.71 3.08 18.62
C GLU A 257 22.46 3.31 19.49
N THR A 258 22.01 2.26 20.18
CA THR A 258 20.90 2.31 21.13
C THR A 258 21.12 1.35 22.30
N GLU A 259 20.71 1.77 23.49
CA GLU A 259 20.66 0.91 24.69
C GLU A 259 19.45 -0.03 24.67
N ASP A 260 18.44 0.24 23.83
CA ASP A 260 17.20 -0.55 23.72
C ASP A 260 17.38 -1.85 22.90
N LYS A 261 18.60 -2.16 22.45
CA LYS A 261 18.86 -3.35 21.62
C LYS A 261 18.37 -4.62 22.29
N GLY A 262 17.70 -5.47 21.52
CA GLY A 262 17.13 -6.73 22.02
C GLY A 262 15.83 -6.57 22.84
N THR A 263 15.24 -5.38 22.91
CA THR A 263 13.96 -5.14 23.58
C THR A 263 12.80 -5.05 22.60
N GLN A 264 11.57 -5.31 23.07
CA GLN A 264 10.36 -5.15 22.25
C GLN A 264 9.93 -3.68 22.21
N ARG A 265 9.91 -3.09 21.02
CA ARG A 265 9.59 -1.67 20.80
C ARG A 265 8.39 -1.45 19.91
N VAL A 266 8.05 -2.45 19.08
CA VAL A 266 6.89 -2.40 18.18
C VAL A 266 5.62 -2.72 18.97
N THR A 267 4.60 -1.86 18.83
CA THR A 267 3.31 -1.99 19.51
C THR A 267 2.17 -1.91 18.51
N ALA A 268 0.95 -2.22 18.95
CA ALA A 268 -0.24 -2.05 18.13
C ALA A 268 -0.53 -0.58 17.73
N ALA A 269 0.08 0.40 18.41
CA ALA A 269 -0.12 1.82 18.12
C ALA A 269 0.94 2.40 17.17
N ASN A 270 2.12 1.77 17.06
CA ASN A 270 3.19 2.21 16.16
C ASN A 270 3.43 1.24 14.98
N ALA A 271 2.44 0.37 14.75
CA ALA A 271 2.31 -0.49 13.57
C ALA A 271 1.03 -0.11 12.80
N SER A 272 1.01 -0.39 11.50
CA SER A 272 -0.22 -0.26 10.69
C SER A 272 -1.30 -1.24 11.13
N GLY A 273 -2.54 -0.90 10.87
CA GLY A 273 -3.69 -1.77 11.14
C GLY A 273 -3.90 -2.85 10.08
N ILE A 274 -4.77 -3.80 10.42
CA ILE A 274 -5.38 -4.76 9.52
C ILE A 274 -6.65 -4.11 8.99
N ASN A 275 -6.79 -3.96 7.67
CA ASN A 275 -7.81 -3.09 7.10
C ASN A 275 -8.39 -3.64 5.79
N ASP A 276 -9.52 -3.04 5.39
CA ASP A 276 -10.25 -3.36 4.17
C ASP A 276 -10.32 -2.13 3.26
N GLY A 277 -10.16 -2.31 1.96
CA GLY A 277 -10.24 -1.21 1.01
C GLY A 277 -9.81 -1.54 -0.41
N ALA A 278 -10.02 -0.59 -1.32
CA ALA A 278 -9.63 -0.69 -2.72
C ALA A 278 -9.20 0.67 -3.28
N ALA A 279 -8.38 0.63 -4.32
CA ALA A 279 -7.97 1.81 -5.09
C ALA A 279 -7.79 1.46 -6.56
N ALA A 280 -8.12 2.38 -7.46
CA ALA A 280 -8.00 2.22 -8.90
C ALA A 280 -7.32 3.42 -9.54
N ILE A 281 -6.57 3.16 -10.60
CA ILE A 281 -5.76 4.13 -11.36
C ILE A 281 -5.95 3.82 -12.83
N VAL A 282 -6.27 4.84 -13.64
CA VAL A 282 -6.38 4.73 -15.09
C VAL A 282 -5.09 5.25 -15.71
N LEU A 283 -4.34 4.36 -16.37
CA LEU A 283 -3.16 4.70 -17.15
C LEU A 283 -3.52 4.84 -18.64
N ALA A 284 -2.87 5.78 -19.33
CA ALA A 284 -3.02 5.96 -20.77
C ALA A 284 -1.70 6.29 -21.46
N SER A 285 -1.56 5.86 -22.71
CA SER A 285 -0.52 6.31 -23.62
C SER A 285 -0.77 7.77 -24.07
N ALA A 286 0.26 8.44 -24.58
CA ALA A 286 0.10 9.78 -25.18
C ALA A 286 -0.91 9.77 -26.34
N GLU A 287 -0.87 8.71 -27.15
CA GLU A 287 -1.79 8.51 -28.27
C GLU A 287 -3.26 8.42 -27.82
N ALA A 288 -3.51 7.71 -26.71
CA ALA A 288 -4.86 7.62 -26.14
C ALA A 288 -5.31 8.95 -25.52
N VAL A 289 -4.41 9.67 -24.84
CA VAL A 289 -4.71 11.01 -24.30
C VAL A 289 -5.14 11.96 -25.41
N GLU A 290 -4.42 12.00 -26.52
CA GLU A 290 -4.77 12.82 -27.67
C GLU A 290 -6.07 12.34 -28.34
N LYS A 291 -6.17 11.05 -28.66
CA LYS A 291 -7.30 10.47 -29.38
C LYS A 291 -8.65 10.68 -28.67
N TYR A 292 -8.65 10.57 -27.35
CA TYR A 292 -9.88 10.68 -26.56
C TYR A 292 -10.04 12.01 -25.83
N GLY A 293 -9.10 12.96 -26.01
CA GLY A 293 -9.13 14.26 -25.36
C GLY A 293 -9.09 14.18 -23.83
N LEU A 294 -8.31 13.23 -23.29
CA LEU A 294 -8.23 12.99 -21.85
C LEU A 294 -7.44 14.11 -21.16
N LYS A 295 -7.71 14.30 -19.85
CA LYS A 295 -7.04 15.29 -19.00
C LYS A 295 -6.22 14.60 -17.92
N PRO A 296 -4.94 14.32 -18.15
CA PRO A 296 -4.11 13.61 -17.18
C PRO A 296 -3.86 14.44 -15.91
N MET A 297 -3.79 13.76 -14.76
CA MET A 297 -3.34 14.33 -13.51
C MET A 297 -1.81 14.43 -13.44
N ALA A 298 -1.11 13.41 -13.94
CA ALA A 298 0.34 13.33 -13.86
C ALA A 298 0.92 12.40 -14.92
N LYS A 299 2.22 12.55 -15.20
CA LYS A 299 3.04 11.58 -15.94
C LYS A 299 3.69 10.61 -14.96
N LEU A 300 3.74 9.33 -15.29
CA LEU A 300 4.60 8.34 -14.62
C LEU A 300 6.00 8.42 -15.26
N ILE A 301 6.96 9.01 -14.55
CA ILE A 301 8.30 9.30 -15.08
C ILE A 301 9.38 8.32 -14.62
N GLY A 302 9.13 7.53 -13.58
CA GLY A 302 10.09 6.56 -13.08
C GLY A 302 9.45 5.50 -12.20
N TRP A 303 10.07 4.33 -12.15
CA TRP A 303 9.74 3.28 -11.20
C TRP A 303 10.95 2.41 -10.92
N GLY A 304 10.98 1.82 -9.72
CA GLY A 304 12.02 0.91 -9.28
C GLY A 304 11.48 -0.22 -8.42
N GLN A 305 12.23 -1.28 -8.37
CA GLN A 305 12.02 -2.42 -7.49
C GLN A 305 13.37 -2.79 -6.89
N GLY A 306 13.37 -3.34 -5.68
CA GLY A 306 14.60 -3.80 -5.03
C GLY A 306 14.32 -4.96 -4.09
N GLY A 307 15.32 -5.79 -3.87
CA GLY A 307 15.30 -6.87 -2.88
C GLY A 307 16.23 -6.56 -1.72
N VAL A 308 15.88 -7.02 -0.53
CA VAL A 308 16.67 -6.97 0.69
C VAL A 308 16.52 -8.28 1.45
N ASP A 309 17.31 -8.52 2.49
CA ASP A 309 17.12 -9.68 3.37
C ASP A 309 15.67 -9.67 3.93
N PRO A 310 14.92 -10.79 3.83
CA PRO A 310 13.57 -10.90 4.42
C PRO A 310 13.51 -10.50 5.89
N LYS A 311 14.56 -10.72 6.67
CA LYS A 311 14.65 -10.34 8.10
C LYS A 311 14.47 -8.84 8.33
N ILE A 312 14.74 -8.02 7.32
CA ILE A 312 14.64 -6.55 7.36
C ILE A 312 13.79 -6.02 6.20
N MET A 313 12.75 -6.74 5.81
CA MET A 313 11.91 -6.43 4.65
C MET A 313 11.47 -4.97 4.57
N GLY A 314 11.30 -4.32 5.73
CA GLY A 314 10.81 -2.95 5.83
C GLY A 314 11.70 -1.91 5.14
N VAL A 315 12.99 -2.19 4.92
CA VAL A 315 13.90 -1.26 4.21
C VAL A 315 13.98 -1.50 2.69
N GLY A 316 13.16 -2.40 2.16
CA GLY A 316 12.98 -2.58 0.70
C GLY A 316 12.69 -1.29 -0.10
N PRO A 317 12.00 -0.27 0.44
CA PRO A 317 11.84 1.04 -0.20
C PRO A 317 13.16 1.73 -0.56
N VAL A 318 14.24 1.48 0.16
CA VAL A 318 15.55 2.14 -0.08
C VAL A 318 16.09 1.82 -1.47
N PRO A 319 16.40 0.55 -1.82
CA PRO A 319 16.88 0.22 -3.16
C PRO A 319 15.82 0.51 -4.23
N ALA A 320 14.53 0.33 -3.94
CA ALA A 320 13.46 0.59 -4.89
C ALA A 320 13.35 2.08 -5.27
N SER A 321 13.39 2.99 -4.29
CA SER A 321 13.34 4.43 -4.53
C SER A 321 14.60 4.94 -5.22
N ARG A 322 15.78 4.46 -4.83
CA ARG A 322 17.04 4.78 -5.52
C ARG A 322 16.98 4.37 -6.99
N ALA A 323 16.47 3.17 -7.29
CA ALA A 323 16.31 2.69 -8.67
C ALA A 323 15.27 3.52 -9.45
N ALA A 324 14.17 3.93 -8.81
CA ALA A 324 13.15 4.79 -9.44
C ALA A 324 13.71 6.17 -9.78
N MET A 325 14.44 6.80 -8.85
CA MET A 325 15.08 8.10 -9.03
C MET A 325 16.16 8.04 -10.13
N ALA A 326 17.02 7.02 -10.10
CA ALA A 326 18.04 6.82 -11.14
C ALA A 326 17.43 6.68 -12.54
N LYS A 327 16.31 5.94 -12.65
CA LYS A 327 15.57 5.78 -13.92
C LYS A 327 14.99 7.10 -14.42
N ALA A 328 14.53 7.95 -13.52
CA ALA A 328 13.99 9.28 -13.84
C ALA A 328 15.07 10.37 -14.04
N GLY A 329 16.33 10.07 -13.69
CA GLY A 329 17.43 11.05 -13.68
C GLY A 329 17.29 12.09 -12.56
N LEU A 330 16.74 11.70 -11.42
CA LEU A 330 16.42 12.55 -10.28
C LEU A 330 17.16 12.13 -9.02
N THR A 331 17.22 13.05 -8.07
CA THR A 331 17.65 12.83 -6.68
C THR A 331 16.49 13.07 -5.72
N ILE A 332 16.68 12.83 -4.44
CA ILE A 332 15.61 13.08 -3.45
C ILE A 332 15.28 14.58 -3.31
N ASP A 333 16.23 15.45 -3.59
CA ASP A 333 16.05 16.91 -3.52
C ASP A 333 15.09 17.44 -4.60
N ASP A 334 14.92 16.66 -5.70
CA ASP A 334 13.99 16.97 -6.79
C ASP A 334 12.54 16.56 -6.48
N ILE A 335 12.29 15.90 -5.34
CA ILE A 335 10.98 15.39 -4.94
C ILE A 335 10.30 16.37 -3.98
N ASP A 336 9.09 16.77 -4.32
CA ASP A 336 8.31 17.74 -3.55
C ASP A 336 7.40 17.08 -2.52
N LEU A 337 6.87 15.88 -2.81
CA LEU A 337 6.03 15.11 -1.91
C LEU A 337 6.40 13.62 -1.95
N VAL A 338 6.32 12.97 -0.79
CA VAL A 338 6.56 11.53 -0.65
C VAL A 338 5.39 10.88 0.06
N GLU A 339 4.83 9.82 -0.52
CA GLU A 339 3.96 8.87 0.14
C GLU A 339 4.72 7.56 0.35
N ALA A 340 5.22 7.36 1.56
CA ALA A 340 5.92 6.15 1.99
C ALA A 340 5.00 5.34 2.91
N ASN A 341 4.66 4.11 2.54
CA ASN A 341 3.73 3.31 3.33
C ASN A 341 4.30 3.00 4.72
N GLU A 342 3.52 3.30 5.75
CA GLU A 342 3.90 3.12 7.15
C GLU A 342 3.45 1.73 7.66
N ALA A 343 4.09 0.66 7.18
CA ALA A 343 3.81 -0.68 7.72
C ALA A 343 4.14 -0.75 9.23
N PHE A 344 5.25 -0.14 9.61
CA PHE A 344 5.70 0.04 11.00
C PHE A 344 6.42 1.39 11.12
N ALA A 345 6.34 2.04 12.28
CA ALA A 345 7.10 3.26 12.56
C ALA A 345 8.62 3.01 12.45
N ALA A 346 9.10 1.87 12.96
CA ALA A 346 10.47 1.41 12.85
C ALA A 346 11.00 1.45 11.41
N GLN A 347 10.28 0.80 10.53
CA GLN A 347 10.63 0.73 9.10
C GLN A 347 10.60 2.11 8.44
N SER A 348 9.58 2.92 8.76
CA SER A 348 9.43 4.25 8.16
C SER A 348 10.58 5.18 8.56
N ILE A 349 11.01 5.13 9.83
CA ILE A 349 12.15 5.89 10.34
C ILE A 349 13.46 5.44 9.67
N ALA A 350 13.69 4.13 9.54
CA ALA A 350 14.88 3.60 8.88
C ALA A 350 14.96 4.05 7.41
N VAL A 351 13.85 3.91 6.66
CA VAL A 351 13.76 4.36 5.27
C VAL A 351 13.98 5.86 5.13
N ALA A 352 13.40 6.66 6.03
CA ALA A 352 13.57 8.12 6.02
C ALA A 352 15.02 8.53 6.25
N ARG A 353 15.73 7.85 7.16
CA ARG A 353 17.15 8.09 7.43
C ARG A 353 18.03 7.71 6.23
N GLU A 354 17.80 6.54 5.61
CA GLU A 354 18.60 6.05 4.48
C GLU A 354 18.36 6.82 3.18
N LEU A 355 17.17 7.37 2.97
CA LEU A 355 16.83 8.17 1.81
C LEU A 355 16.93 9.68 2.06
N HIS A 356 17.33 10.10 3.27
CA HIS A 356 17.44 11.49 3.67
C HIS A 356 16.15 12.29 3.44
N PHE A 357 15.01 11.71 3.80
CA PHE A 357 13.72 12.35 3.62
C PHE A 357 13.56 13.61 4.46
N ASP A 358 13.11 14.70 3.83
CA ASP A 358 12.54 15.83 4.54
C ASP A 358 11.14 15.43 5.05
N MET A 359 11.01 15.20 6.34
CA MET A 359 9.79 14.73 6.98
C MET A 359 8.61 15.70 6.87
N SER A 360 8.84 16.95 6.51
CA SER A 360 7.78 17.91 6.20
C SER A 360 7.08 17.63 4.87
N LYS A 361 7.72 16.86 3.98
CA LYS A 361 7.21 16.45 2.67
C LYS A 361 6.64 15.02 2.67
N VAL A 362 6.82 14.26 3.77
CA VAL A 362 6.47 12.84 3.84
C VAL A 362 5.12 12.65 4.52
N ASN A 363 4.23 11.88 3.86
CA ASN A 363 2.92 11.53 4.38
C ASN A 363 2.24 12.73 5.04
N VAL A 364 2.11 13.81 4.28
CA VAL A 364 1.68 15.11 4.80
C VAL A 364 0.26 15.08 5.37
N ASN A 365 -0.53 14.09 4.99
CA ASN A 365 -1.88 13.82 5.48
C ASN A 365 -1.94 12.59 6.41
N GLY A 366 -0.79 12.13 6.93
CA GLY A 366 -0.68 10.87 7.66
C GLY A 366 -0.54 9.66 6.73
N GLY A 367 -0.25 8.49 7.30
CA GLY A 367 0.01 7.26 6.53
C GLY A 367 -0.69 6.03 7.12
N ALA A 368 -0.17 4.83 6.83
CA ALA A 368 -0.86 3.58 7.13
C ALA A 368 -1.01 3.28 8.64
N ILE A 369 -0.18 3.85 9.50
CA ILE A 369 -0.35 3.72 10.97
C ILE A 369 -1.68 4.34 11.39
N SER A 370 -2.07 5.45 10.79
CA SER A 370 -3.32 6.14 11.09
C SER A 370 -4.47 5.74 10.17
N LEU A 371 -4.23 5.64 8.85
CA LEU A 371 -5.26 5.34 7.84
C LEU A 371 -5.56 3.85 7.73
N GLY A 372 -4.56 2.98 7.92
CA GLY A 372 -4.68 1.53 7.74
C GLY A 372 -3.94 0.99 6.51
N HIS A 373 -3.81 -0.36 6.46
CA HIS A 373 -3.01 -1.06 5.46
C HIS A 373 -3.74 -2.26 4.82
N PRO A 374 -4.73 -2.04 3.94
CA PRO A 374 -5.31 -3.11 3.13
C PRO A 374 -4.25 -3.62 2.15
N VAL A 375 -3.61 -4.78 2.46
CA VAL A 375 -2.32 -5.20 1.90
C VAL A 375 -2.26 -5.09 0.38
N GLY A 376 -3.12 -5.79 -0.36
CA GLY A 376 -3.10 -5.79 -1.83
C GLY A 376 -3.51 -4.48 -2.50
N ALA A 377 -4.20 -3.59 -1.77
CA ALA A 377 -4.63 -2.28 -2.25
C ALA A 377 -3.63 -1.16 -1.94
N SER A 378 -2.81 -1.31 -0.90
CA SER A 378 -2.01 -0.21 -0.33
C SER A 378 -1.08 0.48 -1.31
N GLY A 379 -0.43 -0.28 -2.20
CA GLY A 379 0.44 0.30 -3.22
C GLY A 379 -0.29 1.24 -4.17
N ALA A 380 -1.53 0.94 -4.53
CA ALA A 380 -2.39 1.84 -5.32
C ALA A 380 -2.94 2.99 -4.46
N ARG A 381 -3.31 2.72 -3.19
CA ARG A 381 -3.81 3.72 -2.26
C ARG A 381 -2.84 4.89 -2.07
N ILE A 382 -1.56 4.59 -1.82
CA ILE A 382 -0.56 5.67 -1.62
C ILE A 382 -0.35 6.49 -2.90
N ILE A 383 -0.44 5.89 -4.08
CA ILE A 383 -0.39 6.63 -5.35
C ILE A 383 -1.59 7.57 -5.47
N VAL A 384 -2.80 7.10 -5.16
CA VAL A 384 -4.02 7.93 -5.19
C VAL A 384 -3.86 9.14 -4.28
N THR A 385 -3.48 8.93 -3.01
CA THR A 385 -3.30 10.01 -2.03
C THR A 385 -2.23 11.00 -2.49
N LEU A 386 -1.08 10.51 -2.98
CA LEU A 386 0.00 11.34 -3.51
C LEU A 386 -0.48 12.26 -4.64
N LEU A 387 -1.16 11.68 -5.64
CA LEU A 387 -1.58 12.42 -6.82
C LEU A 387 -2.66 13.46 -6.48
N HIS A 388 -3.62 13.14 -5.64
CA HIS A 388 -4.63 14.09 -5.19
C HIS A 388 -4.02 15.22 -4.35
N GLU A 389 -3.04 14.93 -3.50
CA GLU A 389 -2.34 15.96 -2.73
C GLU A 389 -1.49 16.86 -3.62
N MET A 390 -0.80 16.30 -4.64
CA MET A 390 -0.07 17.10 -5.63
C MET A 390 -1.00 18.07 -6.39
N GLN A 391 -2.24 17.68 -6.72
CA GLN A 391 -3.20 18.57 -7.38
C GLN A 391 -3.58 19.77 -6.48
N LYS A 392 -3.61 19.57 -5.15
CA LYS A 392 -3.97 20.60 -4.17
C LYS A 392 -2.83 21.55 -3.80
N ARG A 393 -1.61 21.25 -4.24
CA ARG A 393 -0.40 22.04 -3.98
C ARG A 393 0.20 22.54 -5.30
N PRO A 394 0.01 23.83 -5.65
CA PRO A 394 0.55 24.39 -6.89
C PRO A 394 2.07 24.23 -7.03
N GLU A 395 2.80 24.31 -5.91
CA GLU A 395 4.25 24.17 -5.82
C GLU A 395 4.75 22.75 -6.01
N ALA A 396 3.93 21.74 -5.71
CA ALA A 396 4.33 20.34 -5.83
C ALA A 396 4.29 19.86 -7.28
N LYS A 397 5.46 19.65 -7.86
CA LYS A 397 5.62 19.19 -9.25
C LYS A 397 5.87 17.70 -9.34
N ARG A 398 6.69 17.14 -8.43
CA ARG A 398 7.11 15.74 -8.45
C ARG A 398 6.80 15.04 -7.15
N GLY A 399 6.29 13.83 -7.28
CA GLY A 399 5.93 12.99 -6.14
C GLY A 399 6.50 11.58 -6.25
N LEU A 400 6.96 11.04 -5.12
CA LEU A 400 7.44 9.67 -4.95
C LEU A 400 6.45 8.87 -4.11
N ALA A 401 6.00 7.74 -4.61
CA ALA A 401 5.28 6.73 -3.82
C ALA A 401 6.17 5.50 -3.66
N THR A 402 6.29 4.97 -2.44
CA THR A 402 7.12 3.78 -2.16
C THR A 402 6.57 2.95 -1.00
N LEU A 403 6.80 1.64 -1.04
CA LEU A 403 6.43 0.75 0.06
C LEU A 403 7.32 -0.49 0.14
N CYS A 404 7.45 -1.01 1.37
CA CYS A 404 8.06 -2.30 1.65
C CYS A 404 7.11 -3.44 1.30
N ILE A 405 7.68 -4.62 1.11
CA ILE A 405 6.95 -5.83 0.71
C ILE A 405 7.49 -6.98 1.55
N CYS A 406 6.57 -7.74 2.15
CA CYS A 406 6.92 -8.97 2.86
C CYS A 406 7.75 -9.90 1.97
N GLY A 407 8.71 -10.60 2.56
CA GLY A 407 9.67 -11.43 1.84
C GLY A 407 10.93 -10.68 1.40
N GLY A 408 11.13 -9.43 1.84
CA GLY A 408 12.38 -8.69 1.61
C GLY A 408 12.41 -7.95 0.26
N MET A 409 11.38 -7.19 -0.06
CA MET A 409 11.31 -6.44 -1.30
C MET A 409 10.80 -5.02 -1.07
N GLY A 410 10.96 -4.17 -2.09
CA GLY A 410 10.36 -2.84 -2.16
C GLY A 410 9.99 -2.45 -3.59
N VAL A 411 9.09 -1.51 -3.71
CA VAL A 411 8.66 -0.94 -4.99
C VAL A 411 8.44 0.56 -4.84
N ALA A 412 8.75 1.32 -5.89
CA ALA A 412 8.60 2.77 -5.92
C ALA A 412 8.16 3.25 -7.31
N THR A 413 7.40 4.34 -7.34
CA THR A 413 6.97 5.02 -8.56
C THR A 413 7.11 6.54 -8.39
N ILE A 414 7.47 7.25 -9.46
CA ILE A 414 7.65 8.71 -9.45
C ILE A 414 6.74 9.34 -10.51
N TYR A 415 6.06 10.38 -10.09
CA TYR A 415 5.09 11.11 -10.91
C TYR A 415 5.50 12.58 -11.05
N GLU A 416 5.22 13.15 -12.23
CA GLU A 416 5.33 14.58 -12.50
C GLU A 416 3.94 15.12 -12.85
N LYS A 417 3.50 16.18 -12.15
CA LYS A 417 2.19 16.80 -12.35
C LYS A 417 2.09 17.38 -13.77
N CYS A 418 0.93 17.19 -14.43
CA CYS A 418 0.62 17.78 -15.75
C CYS A 418 0.18 19.24 -15.66
#